data_8af30a87c4a4cb78bfbd7b1dc48de90c
#
_entry.id   8af30a87c4a4cb78bfbd7b1dc48de90c
#
_cell.length_a   1.000
_cell.length_b   1.000
_cell.length_c   1.000
_cell.angle_alpha   90.00
_cell.angle_beta   90.00
_cell.angle_gamma   90.00
#
_symmetry.space_group_name_H-M   'P 1'
#
loop_
_entity.id
_entity.type
_entity.pdbx_description
1 polymer ?
#
loop_
_entity_poly.entity_id
_entity_poly.type
_entity_poly.pdbx_seq_one_letter_code
_entity_poly.pdbx_strand_id
1 'polypeptide(L)'
;MCRHHMISFVDPLVTNYTVVDFRNKATALIEDIFARDKIPIIVGGTNYYIESLLWKVLVNTKPQEISTGKVIDRKVELEKEDIHTLHKRLSQVDPEMAAKLHPHDKRKVARSLQVFEETGISHSEFLHRQHAEEGGGPLGGPLKFPNLCILWLHADQSVLDERLDKRVDDMLTAGLLDELRDFHRRYNEKKVAENSQDYQHGIFQSIGFKEFHEYLITEGKCTPETSNQLLKKGIEALKQVTKRYARKQNRWVKNRFLNRPGPSVPPVYGLEVSDIAKWEESVLEPAFEIVQSFIQGHKPAAAPVKLPCSETENKRSYHICDPCDRIIIGDREWAGEASCHVMRTPKHSYGEVCKVKELRPPGNNYHYLARCEHVVLEGDPPGPTKLSDDCSPS
;
A
#
# COMPACT_ATOMS: atom_id res chain seq x y z
N MET A 1 11.92 9.28 -26.50
CA MET A 1 10.70 8.64 -25.91
C MET A 1 11.16 7.63 -24.87
N CYS A 2 10.70 7.74 -23.63
CA CYS A 2 11.11 6.80 -22.57
C CYS A 2 10.37 5.46 -22.71
N ARG A 3 11.07 4.35 -22.44
CA ARG A 3 10.43 3.04 -22.36
C ARG A 3 9.64 2.94 -21.05
N HIS A 4 8.43 2.42 -21.15
CA HIS A 4 7.57 2.14 -20.00
C HIS A 4 7.55 0.64 -19.73
N HIS A 5 7.71 0.26 -18.47
CA HIS A 5 7.78 -1.13 -18.04
C HIS A 5 6.73 -1.43 -16.99
N MET A 6 6.39 -2.70 -16.82
CA MET A 6 5.46 -3.22 -15.82
C MET A 6 4.02 -2.69 -15.96
N ILE A 7 3.59 -2.42 -17.19
CA ILE A 7 2.21 -2.06 -17.52
C ILE A 7 1.54 -3.30 -18.13
N SER A 8 0.37 -3.67 -17.62
CA SER A 8 -0.50 -4.75 -18.15
C SER A 8 0.22 -6.10 -18.40
N PHE A 9 1.20 -6.44 -17.57
CA PHE A 9 2.04 -7.63 -17.73
C PHE A 9 1.60 -8.85 -16.90
N VAL A 10 0.61 -8.68 -16.01
CA VAL A 10 0.04 -9.75 -15.20
C VAL A 10 -1.33 -10.10 -15.76
N ASP A 11 -1.58 -11.39 -15.98
CA ASP A 11 -2.89 -11.87 -16.42
C ASP A 11 -3.95 -11.54 -15.33
N PRO A 12 -5.12 -11.01 -15.70
CA PRO A 12 -6.20 -10.70 -14.76
C PRO A 12 -6.68 -11.88 -13.91
N LEU A 13 -6.49 -13.10 -14.36
CA LEU A 13 -6.87 -14.32 -13.63
C LEU A 13 -5.86 -14.73 -12.56
N VAL A 14 -4.68 -14.14 -12.55
CA VAL A 14 -3.67 -14.39 -11.51
C VAL A 14 -4.12 -13.76 -10.19
N THR A 15 -4.36 -14.59 -9.19
CA THR A 15 -4.85 -14.17 -7.88
C THR A 15 -3.77 -14.10 -6.81
N ASN A 16 -2.60 -14.69 -7.06
CA ASN A 16 -1.50 -14.83 -6.11
C ASN A 16 -0.29 -13.93 -6.39
N TYR A 17 -0.40 -12.96 -7.30
CA TYR A 17 0.67 -11.99 -7.54
C TYR A 17 0.86 -11.07 -6.32
N THR A 18 2.05 -11.09 -5.74
CA THR A 18 2.35 -10.44 -4.47
C THR A 18 3.33 -9.27 -4.65
N VAL A 19 3.52 -8.49 -3.57
CA VAL A 19 4.57 -7.46 -3.53
C VAL A 19 5.98 -8.06 -3.67
N VAL A 20 6.19 -9.32 -3.30
CA VAL A 20 7.48 -10.01 -3.48
C VAL A 20 7.74 -10.26 -4.95
N ASP A 21 6.74 -10.72 -5.71
CA ASP A 21 6.84 -10.94 -7.16
C ASP A 21 7.11 -9.62 -7.88
N PHE A 22 6.34 -8.58 -7.52
CA PHE A 22 6.58 -7.23 -8.02
C PHE A 22 8.00 -6.76 -7.75
N ARG A 23 8.45 -6.83 -6.49
CA ARG A 23 9.80 -6.41 -6.09
C ARG A 23 10.89 -7.12 -6.87
N ASN A 24 10.80 -8.45 -6.97
CA ASN A 24 11.82 -9.24 -7.65
C ASN A 24 11.90 -8.87 -9.14
N LYS A 25 10.75 -8.77 -9.81
CA LYS A 25 10.71 -8.37 -11.21
C LYS A 25 11.19 -6.94 -11.45
N ALA A 26 10.74 -6.00 -10.61
CA ALA A 26 11.14 -4.61 -10.73
C ALA A 26 12.63 -4.40 -10.39
N THR A 27 13.19 -5.13 -9.40
CA THR A 27 14.62 -5.07 -9.07
C THR A 27 15.46 -5.55 -10.25
N ALA A 28 15.13 -6.69 -10.85
CA ALA A 28 15.85 -7.19 -12.03
C ALA A 28 15.80 -6.20 -13.21
N LEU A 29 14.66 -5.53 -13.37
CA LEU A 29 14.51 -4.50 -14.41
C LEU A 29 15.34 -3.24 -14.10
N ILE A 30 15.39 -2.80 -12.86
CA ILE A 30 16.25 -1.68 -12.42
C ILE A 30 17.73 -2.00 -12.69
N GLU A 31 18.17 -3.22 -12.37
CA GLU A 31 19.53 -3.70 -12.63
C GLU A 31 19.84 -3.73 -14.15
N ASP A 32 18.90 -4.19 -14.97
CA ASP A 32 19.05 -4.15 -16.45
C ASP A 32 19.16 -2.71 -16.98
N ILE A 33 18.36 -1.77 -16.43
CA ILE A 33 18.44 -0.35 -16.81
C ILE A 33 19.82 0.22 -16.44
N PHE A 34 20.33 -0.07 -15.25
CA PHE A 34 21.68 0.34 -14.84
C PHE A 34 22.77 -0.27 -15.72
N ALA A 35 22.63 -1.56 -16.10
CA ALA A 35 23.60 -2.23 -16.97
C ALA A 35 23.69 -1.59 -18.37
N ARG A 36 22.70 -0.81 -18.76
CA ARG A 36 22.66 -0.05 -20.00
C ARG A 36 23.04 1.44 -19.82
N ASP A 37 23.62 1.80 -18.70
CA ASP A 37 23.97 3.18 -18.31
C ASP A 37 22.77 4.15 -18.40
N LYS A 38 21.58 3.66 -18.01
CA LYS A 38 20.36 4.47 -17.96
C LYS A 38 19.91 4.68 -16.52
N ILE A 39 19.09 5.70 -16.31
CA ILE A 39 18.54 6.03 -14.99
C ILE A 39 17.14 5.43 -14.89
N PRO A 40 16.90 4.52 -13.92
CA PRO A 40 15.57 4.02 -13.66
C PRO A 40 14.73 5.09 -12.94
N ILE A 41 13.55 5.38 -13.48
CA ILE A 41 12.57 6.29 -12.90
C ILE A 41 11.36 5.48 -12.46
N ILE A 42 11.08 5.47 -11.16
CA ILE A 42 9.95 4.73 -10.58
C ILE A 42 8.81 5.72 -10.35
N VAL A 43 7.68 5.49 -11.01
CA VAL A 43 6.48 6.34 -10.90
C VAL A 43 5.34 5.54 -10.28
N GLY A 44 4.66 6.11 -9.30
CA GLY A 44 3.51 5.45 -8.70
C GLY A 44 3.04 6.09 -7.40
N GLY A 45 1.95 5.57 -6.84
CA GLY A 45 1.33 6.06 -5.62
C GLY A 45 0.99 4.97 -4.60
N THR A 46 1.27 3.68 -4.87
CA THR A 46 1.16 2.61 -3.88
C THR A 46 2.49 2.47 -3.13
N ASN A 47 2.64 3.29 -2.10
CA ASN A 47 3.93 3.46 -1.41
C ASN A 47 4.47 2.18 -0.76
N TYR A 48 3.62 1.20 -0.44
CA TYR A 48 4.06 -0.11 0.02
C TYR A 48 4.94 -0.84 -1.00
N TYR A 49 4.59 -0.76 -2.29
CA TYR A 49 5.38 -1.33 -3.38
C TYR A 49 6.67 -0.54 -3.58
N ILE A 50 6.62 0.79 -3.57
CA ILE A 50 7.80 1.65 -3.67
C ILE A 50 8.75 1.35 -2.51
N GLU A 51 8.27 1.29 -1.28
CA GLU A 51 9.07 0.96 -0.10
C GLU A 51 9.79 -0.39 -0.26
N SER A 52 9.11 -1.40 -0.84
CA SER A 52 9.70 -2.71 -1.06
C SER A 52 10.89 -2.70 -2.03
N LEU A 53 10.95 -1.72 -2.94
CA LEU A 53 12.07 -1.53 -3.84
C LEU A 53 13.23 -0.79 -3.19
N LEU A 54 12.92 0.19 -2.34
CA LEU A 54 13.93 1.08 -1.78
C LEU A 54 14.68 0.47 -0.60
N TRP A 55 14.01 -0.29 0.27
CA TRP A 55 14.60 -0.88 1.47
C TRP A 55 14.56 -2.40 1.48
N LYS A 56 15.42 -3.02 2.27
CA LYS A 56 15.38 -4.44 2.57
C LYS A 56 14.31 -4.70 3.65
N VAL A 57 13.04 -4.76 3.28
CA VAL A 57 11.89 -4.83 4.22
C VAL A 57 11.05 -6.10 4.12
N LEU A 58 11.36 -6.99 3.17
CA LEU A 58 10.56 -8.19 2.94
C LEU A 58 11.38 -9.46 3.02
N VAL A 59 10.80 -10.45 3.69
CA VAL A 59 11.33 -11.81 3.71
C VAL A 59 11.06 -12.48 2.36
N ASN A 60 12.09 -13.05 1.77
CA ASN A 60 11.97 -13.86 0.56
C ASN A 60 11.61 -15.30 0.99
N THR A 61 10.35 -15.68 0.80
CA THR A 61 9.92 -17.05 0.88
C THR A 61 9.72 -17.57 -0.54
N LYS A 62 10.33 -18.71 -0.86
CA LYS A 62 10.12 -19.36 -2.16
C LYS A 62 8.85 -20.20 -2.05
N PRO A 63 7.96 -20.21 -3.06
CA PRO A 63 6.89 -21.19 -3.13
C PRO A 63 7.50 -22.60 -3.09
N GLN A 64 6.98 -23.47 -2.24
CA GLN A 64 7.40 -24.85 -2.23
C GLN A 64 6.85 -25.56 -3.49
N GLU A 65 7.73 -25.95 -4.39
CA GLU A 65 7.39 -26.85 -5.47
C GLU A 65 7.18 -28.25 -4.88
N ILE A 66 5.93 -28.68 -4.79
CA ILE A 66 5.61 -30.06 -4.45
C ILE A 66 5.80 -30.91 -5.70
N SER A 67 6.37 -32.10 -5.53
CA SER A 67 6.68 -33.10 -6.55
C SER A 67 5.51 -33.50 -7.50
N THR A 68 4.33 -32.94 -7.32
CA THR A 68 3.13 -33.17 -8.13
C THR A 68 2.80 -32.04 -9.09
N GLY A 69 3.68 -31.02 -9.26
CA GLY A 69 3.47 -29.90 -10.18
C GLY A 69 2.36 -28.91 -9.80
N LYS A 70 1.72 -29.07 -8.63
CA LYS A 70 0.78 -28.08 -8.09
C LYS A 70 1.50 -27.19 -7.09
N VAL A 71 1.64 -25.92 -7.40
CA VAL A 71 2.08 -24.90 -6.44
C VAL A 71 0.92 -24.64 -5.49
N ILE A 72 1.00 -25.21 -4.29
CA ILE A 72 0.04 -24.89 -3.22
C ILE A 72 0.57 -23.65 -2.48
N ASP A 73 -0.17 -22.58 -2.49
CA ASP A 73 0.14 -21.42 -1.66
C ASP A 73 -0.22 -21.76 -0.20
N ARG A 74 0.80 -22.14 0.56
CA ARG A 74 0.65 -22.54 1.96
C ARG A 74 -0.06 -21.50 2.81
N LYS A 75 0.13 -20.23 2.49
CA LYS A 75 -0.58 -19.13 3.16
C LYS A 75 -2.10 -19.21 2.95
N VAL A 76 -2.54 -19.53 1.73
CA VAL A 76 -3.97 -19.65 1.41
C VAL A 76 -4.59 -20.84 2.18
N GLU A 77 -3.85 -21.91 2.37
CA GLU A 77 -4.33 -23.03 3.20
C GLU A 77 -4.45 -22.62 4.67
N LEU A 78 -3.43 -21.98 5.21
CA LEU A 78 -3.46 -21.45 6.57
C LEU A 78 -4.62 -20.46 6.78
N GLU A 79 -4.95 -19.65 5.78
CA GLU A 79 -6.07 -18.73 5.84
C GLU A 79 -7.45 -19.42 5.88
N LYS A 80 -7.55 -20.72 5.62
CA LYS A 80 -8.78 -21.51 5.79
C LYS A 80 -8.99 -22.00 7.22
N GLU A 81 -7.92 -22.10 8.02
CA GLU A 81 -7.99 -22.54 9.41
C GLU A 81 -8.74 -21.51 10.30
N ASP A 82 -9.20 -21.96 11.47
CA ASP A 82 -9.82 -21.06 12.46
C ASP A 82 -8.82 -20.02 12.97
N ILE A 83 -9.29 -18.79 13.19
CA ILE A 83 -8.45 -17.64 13.56
C ILE A 83 -7.77 -17.80 14.92
N HIS A 84 -8.48 -18.37 15.90
CA HIS A 84 -7.93 -18.58 17.24
C HIS A 84 -6.90 -19.72 17.25
N THR A 85 -7.17 -20.78 16.50
CA THR A 85 -6.23 -21.90 16.31
C THR A 85 -4.95 -21.42 15.65
N LEU A 86 -5.05 -20.63 14.58
CA LEU A 86 -3.90 -20.04 13.90
C LEU A 86 -3.07 -19.14 14.83
N HIS A 87 -3.73 -18.25 15.57
CA HIS A 87 -3.04 -17.35 16.48
C HIS A 87 -2.39 -18.10 17.64
N LYS A 88 -3.04 -19.15 18.17
CA LYS A 88 -2.45 -20.04 19.19
C LYS A 88 -1.20 -20.75 18.68
N ARG A 89 -1.22 -21.25 17.43
CA ARG A 89 -0.02 -21.84 16.79
C ARG A 89 1.10 -20.80 16.67
N LEU A 90 0.77 -19.58 16.22
CA LEU A 90 1.76 -18.51 16.16
C LEU A 90 2.35 -18.21 17.53
N SER A 91 1.55 -18.18 18.59
CA SER A 91 2.02 -17.96 19.96
C SER A 91 3.01 -19.02 20.46
N GLN A 92 2.96 -20.23 19.90
CA GLN A 92 3.90 -21.31 20.24
C GLN A 92 5.25 -21.17 19.52
N VAL A 93 5.25 -20.72 18.25
CA VAL A 93 6.45 -20.69 17.41
C VAL A 93 7.09 -19.28 17.33
N ASP A 94 6.31 -18.24 17.54
CA ASP A 94 6.75 -16.85 17.53
C ASP A 94 5.90 -16.00 18.49
N PRO A 95 6.15 -16.12 19.82
CA PRO A 95 5.37 -15.39 20.84
C PRO A 95 5.44 -13.87 20.66
N GLU A 96 6.59 -13.35 20.23
CA GLU A 96 6.78 -11.91 20.01
C GLU A 96 5.90 -11.38 18.87
N MET A 97 5.81 -12.13 17.76
CA MET A 97 4.96 -11.74 16.65
C MET A 97 3.47 -11.91 17.00
N ALA A 98 3.13 -12.96 17.74
CA ALA A 98 1.77 -13.18 18.22
C ALA A 98 1.29 -12.02 19.11
N ALA A 99 2.16 -11.51 19.99
CA ALA A 99 1.85 -10.33 20.84
C ALA A 99 1.64 -9.05 20.01
N LYS A 100 2.23 -8.93 18.83
CA LYS A 100 2.09 -7.76 17.94
C LYS A 100 0.90 -7.86 16.98
N LEU A 101 0.34 -9.05 16.77
CA LEU A 101 -0.71 -9.29 15.79
C LEU A 101 -2.03 -9.64 16.47
N HIS A 102 -3.09 -8.92 16.10
CA HIS A 102 -4.43 -9.28 16.56
C HIS A 102 -4.87 -10.60 15.90
N PRO A 103 -5.56 -11.53 16.63
CA PRO A 103 -6.05 -12.79 16.04
C PRO A 103 -6.88 -12.61 14.77
N HIS A 104 -7.68 -11.55 14.68
CA HIS A 104 -8.47 -11.24 13.48
C HIS A 104 -7.62 -10.76 12.27
N ASP A 105 -6.35 -10.43 12.46
CA ASP A 105 -5.42 -10.15 11.36
C ASP A 105 -4.93 -11.45 10.69
N LYS A 106 -5.87 -12.33 10.32
CA LYS A 106 -5.65 -13.69 9.82
C LYS A 106 -4.57 -13.78 8.76
N ARG A 107 -4.57 -12.85 7.81
CA ARG A 107 -3.56 -12.80 6.73
C ARG A 107 -2.14 -12.57 7.25
N LYS A 108 -1.97 -11.76 8.30
CA LYS A 108 -0.65 -11.50 8.89
C LYS A 108 -0.20 -12.67 9.74
N VAL A 109 -1.13 -13.25 10.52
CA VAL A 109 -0.87 -14.47 11.31
C VAL A 109 -0.47 -15.61 10.40
N ALA A 110 -1.24 -15.89 9.34
CA ALA A 110 -0.92 -16.91 8.35
C ALA A 110 0.45 -16.68 7.68
N ARG A 111 0.78 -15.41 7.34
CA ARG A 111 2.08 -15.09 6.76
C ARG A 111 3.23 -15.36 7.72
N SER A 112 3.08 -15.06 9.00
CA SER A 112 4.14 -15.31 9.99
C SER A 112 4.35 -16.80 10.22
N LEU A 113 3.28 -17.60 10.23
CA LEU A 113 3.36 -19.05 10.26
C LEU A 113 4.00 -19.64 9.01
N GLN A 114 3.62 -19.15 7.83
CA GLN A 114 4.23 -19.56 6.57
C GLN A 114 5.74 -19.35 6.58
N VAL A 115 6.22 -18.18 7.03
CA VAL A 115 7.65 -17.88 7.14
C VAL A 115 8.34 -18.92 8.01
N PHE A 116 7.77 -19.24 9.17
CA PHE A 116 8.34 -20.27 10.07
C PHE A 116 8.32 -21.66 9.45
N GLU A 117 7.22 -22.08 8.85
CA GLU A 117 7.10 -23.40 8.23
C GLU A 117 8.06 -23.61 7.05
N GLU A 118 8.32 -22.56 6.27
CA GLU A 118 9.21 -22.62 5.09
C GLU A 118 10.70 -22.48 5.46
N THR A 119 11.02 -21.79 6.54
CA THR A 119 12.41 -21.43 6.87
C THR A 119 12.94 -22.04 8.16
N GLY A 120 12.05 -22.51 9.04
CA GLY A 120 12.39 -22.92 10.40
C GLY A 120 12.77 -21.77 11.35
N ILE A 121 12.71 -20.52 10.87
CA ILE A 121 13.07 -19.31 11.62
C ILE A 121 11.82 -18.48 11.87
N SER A 122 11.64 -17.97 13.10
CA SER A 122 10.49 -17.14 13.42
C SER A 122 10.51 -15.82 12.62
N HIS A 123 9.32 -15.30 12.32
CA HIS A 123 9.22 -14.05 11.56
C HIS A 123 9.79 -12.85 12.35
N SER A 124 9.63 -12.84 13.67
CA SER A 124 10.26 -11.84 14.54
C SER A 124 11.79 -11.86 14.44
N GLU A 125 12.41 -13.02 14.42
CA GLU A 125 13.86 -13.17 14.27
C GLU A 125 14.35 -12.65 12.90
N PHE A 126 13.61 -12.89 11.81
CA PHE A 126 13.94 -12.27 10.53
C PHE A 126 13.90 -10.74 10.59
N LEU A 127 12.89 -10.18 11.26
CA LEU A 127 12.82 -8.73 11.43
C LEU A 127 13.97 -8.21 12.29
N HIS A 128 14.34 -8.89 13.37
CA HIS A 128 15.47 -8.51 14.19
C HIS A 128 16.77 -8.49 13.39
N ARG A 129 17.03 -9.50 12.57
CA ARG A 129 18.21 -9.54 11.70
C ARG A 129 18.21 -8.38 10.70
N GLN A 130 17.08 -8.07 10.06
CA GLN A 130 16.97 -6.92 9.17
C GLN A 130 17.19 -5.58 9.88
N HIS A 131 16.70 -5.44 11.10
CA HIS A 131 16.90 -4.22 11.89
C HIS A 131 18.34 -4.04 12.34
N ALA A 132 19.04 -5.15 12.60
CA ALA A 132 20.44 -5.16 13.04
C ALA A 132 21.44 -5.01 11.89
N GLU A 133 21.02 -5.12 10.61
CA GLU A 133 21.91 -4.83 9.49
C GLU A 133 22.44 -3.39 9.57
N GLU A 134 23.67 -3.15 9.14
CA GLU A 134 24.23 -1.80 9.06
C GLU A 134 23.31 -0.89 8.20
N GLY A 135 22.90 0.23 8.76
CA GLY A 135 21.91 1.11 8.14
C GLY A 135 20.46 0.67 8.29
N GLY A 136 20.18 -0.42 9.02
CA GLY A 136 18.83 -0.85 9.39
C GLY A 136 18.19 0.03 10.46
N GLY A 137 16.91 -0.20 10.73
CA GLY A 137 16.16 0.56 11.73
C GLY A 137 14.82 -0.11 12.06
N PRO A 138 14.02 0.47 12.97
CA PRO A 138 12.77 -0.14 13.45
C PRO A 138 11.72 -0.46 12.37
N LEU A 139 11.86 0.09 11.18
CA LEU A 139 10.95 -0.14 10.06
C LEU A 139 11.51 -1.08 8.97
N GLY A 140 12.65 -1.74 9.20
CA GLY A 140 13.25 -2.69 8.28
C GLY A 140 14.74 -2.50 8.09
N GLY A 141 15.32 -3.19 7.09
CA GLY A 141 16.73 -3.13 6.76
C GLY A 141 17.17 -1.82 6.08
N PRO A 142 18.44 -1.73 5.66
CA PRO A 142 19.00 -0.56 5.01
C PRO A 142 18.41 -0.30 3.62
N LEU A 143 18.72 0.88 3.06
CA LEU A 143 18.47 1.18 1.66
C LEU A 143 19.19 0.19 0.75
N LYS A 144 18.53 -0.23 -0.33
CA LYS A 144 19.15 -1.07 -1.38
C LYS A 144 20.04 -0.26 -2.31
N PHE A 145 19.64 0.97 -2.56
CA PHE A 145 20.34 1.90 -3.45
C PHE A 145 20.81 3.10 -2.62
N PRO A 146 22.11 3.41 -2.59
CA PRO A 146 22.64 4.48 -1.75
C PRO A 146 22.22 5.87 -2.24
N ASN A 147 22.11 6.04 -3.54
CA ASN A 147 21.76 7.31 -4.17
C ASN A 147 20.30 7.27 -4.64
N LEU A 148 19.43 7.96 -3.93
CA LEU A 148 18.01 8.07 -4.26
C LEU A 148 17.59 9.54 -4.30
N CYS A 149 16.75 9.89 -5.28
CA CYS A 149 16.07 11.17 -5.35
C CYS A 149 14.57 10.90 -5.38
N ILE A 150 13.85 11.34 -4.35
CA ILE A 150 12.41 11.14 -4.24
C ILE A 150 11.71 12.50 -4.43
N LEU A 151 10.90 12.61 -5.48
CA LEU A 151 10.02 13.73 -5.72
C LEU A 151 8.61 13.37 -5.23
N TRP A 152 8.06 14.14 -4.32
CA TRP A 152 6.74 13.93 -3.78
C TRP A 152 5.79 15.03 -4.23
N LEU A 153 4.90 14.68 -5.18
CA LEU A 153 3.81 15.57 -5.60
C LEU A 153 2.75 15.61 -4.49
N HIS A 154 2.50 16.80 -3.96
CA HIS A 154 1.50 16.98 -2.91
C HIS A 154 0.61 18.18 -3.20
N ALA A 155 -0.60 18.15 -2.71
CA ALA A 155 -1.58 19.21 -2.85
C ALA A 155 -2.36 19.38 -1.55
N ASP A 156 -3.02 20.52 -1.40
CA ASP A 156 -4.00 20.72 -0.35
C ASP A 156 -5.09 19.64 -0.41
N GLN A 157 -5.48 19.12 0.76
CA GLN A 157 -6.40 18.00 0.83
C GLN A 157 -7.76 18.28 0.18
N SER A 158 -8.27 19.50 0.29
CA SER A 158 -9.53 19.92 -0.36
C SER A 158 -9.41 19.88 -1.88
N VAL A 159 -8.34 20.45 -2.42
CA VAL A 159 -8.04 20.44 -3.86
C VAL A 159 -7.84 19.03 -4.38
N LEU A 160 -7.12 18.19 -3.62
CA LEU A 160 -6.92 16.77 -3.97
C LEU A 160 -8.25 16.01 -3.99
N ASP A 161 -9.09 16.20 -2.97
CA ASP A 161 -10.40 15.54 -2.88
C ASP A 161 -11.32 15.92 -4.06
N GLU A 162 -11.34 17.19 -4.47
CA GLU A 162 -12.10 17.67 -5.63
C GLU A 162 -11.57 17.07 -6.95
N ARG A 163 -10.26 17.04 -7.13
CA ARG A 163 -9.64 16.41 -8.32
C ARG A 163 -9.91 14.92 -8.40
N LEU A 164 -9.92 14.22 -7.27
CA LEU A 164 -10.23 12.80 -7.22
C LEU A 164 -11.70 12.52 -7.57
N ASP A 165 -12.62 13.39 -7.11
CA ASP A 165 -14.03 13.29 -7.48
C ASP A 165 -14.20 13.54 -8.99
N LYS A 166 -13.59 14.60 -9.53
CA LYS A 166 -13.59 14.89 -10.97
C LYS A 166 -12.97 13.76 -11.78
N ARG A 167 -11.86 13.18 -11.32
CA ARG A 167 -11.22 12.04 -11.99
C ARG A 167 -12.19 10.86 -12.13
N VAL A 168 -13.01 10.56 -11.13
CA VAL A 168 -14.03 9.51 -11.23
C VAL A 168 -15.06 9.85 -12.30
N ASP A 169 -15.51 11.11 -12.37
CA ASP A 169 -16.45 11.56 -13.41
C ASP A 169 -15.83 11.47 -14.81
N ASP A 170 -14.56 11.85 -14.95
CA ASP A 170 -13.81 11.71 -16.20
C ASP A 170 -13.65 10.23 -16.60
N MET A 171 -13.40 9.31 -15.63
CA MET A 171 -13.34 7.87 -15.89
C MET A 171 -14.67 7.30 -16.38
N LEU A 172 -15.79 7.75 -15.79
CA LEU A 172 -17.12 7.35 -16.25
C LEU A 172 -17.38 7.79 -17.70
N THR A 173 -16.98 9.01 -18.02
CA THR A 173 -17.07 9.56 -19.40
C THR A 173 -16.17 8.79 -20.37
N ALA A 174 -15.00 8.34 -19.92
CA ALA A 174 -14.04 7.59 -20.72
C ALA A 174 -14.40 6.10 -20.90
N GLY A 175 -15.52 5.62 -20.33
CA GLY A 175 -16.00 4.25 -20.52
C GLY A 175 -15.73 3.28 -19.37
N LEU A 176 -15.55 3.77 -18.15
CA LEU A 176 -15.35 2.92 -16.96
C LEU A 176 -16.45 1.85 -16.83
N LEU A 177 -17.71 2.18 -17.07
CA LEU A 177 -18.80 1.23 -16.95
C LEU A 177 -18.71 0.10 -17.97
N ASP A 178 -18.29 0.41 -19.18
CA ASP A 178 -18.15 -0.61 -20.24
C ASP A 178 -16.96 -1.53 -19.93
N GLU A 179 -15.86 -0.98 -19.40
CA GLU A 179 -14.73 -1.77 -18.89
C GLU A 179 -15.18 -2.72 -17.77
N LEU A 180 -15.94 -2.23 -16.79
CA LEU A 180 -16.45 -3.03 -15.69
C LEU A 180 -17.40 -4.14 -16.15
N ARG A 181 -18.32 -3.84 -17.07
CA ARG A 181 -19.25 -4.81 -17.67
C ARG A 181 -18.51 -5.91 -18.41
N ASP A 182 -17.55 -5.51 -19.26
CA ASP A 182 -16.76 -6.47 -20.03
C ASP A 182 -15.96 -7.38 -19.10
N PHE A 183 -15.33 -6.80 -18.06
CA PHE A 183 -14.58 -7.57 -17.08
C PHE A 183 -15.48 -8.47 -16.23
N HIS A 184 -16.66 -7.98 -15.82
CA HIS A 184 -17.65 -8.78 -15.10
C HIS A 184 -18.08 -9.99 -15.93
N ARG A 185 -18.47 -9.78 -17.18
CA ARG A 185 -18.88 -10.84 -18.12
C ARG A 185 -17.79 -11.89 -18.31
N ARG A 186 -16.56 -11.47 -18.53
CA ARG A 186 -15.46 -12.42 -18.82
C ARG A 186 -14.97 -13.20 -17.61
N TYR A 187 -14.93 -12.60 -16.46
CA TYR A 187 -14.16 -13.14 -15.34
C TYR A 187 -14.95 -13.31 -14.04
N ASN A 188 -16.06 -12.62 -13.85
CA ASN A 188 -16.79 -12.60 -12.58
C ASN A 188 -18.17 -13.26 -12.62
N GLU A 189 -18.89 -13.21 -13.75
CA GLU A 189 -20.26 -13.68 -13.85
C GLU A 189 -20.39 -15.16 -13.44
N LYS A 190 -19.51 -16.01 -13.92
CA LYS A 190 -19.48 -17.43 -13.54
C LYS A 190 -19.19 -17.60 -12.04
N LYS A 191 -18.25 -16.85 -11.49
CA LYS A 191 -17.91 -16.87 -10.05
C LYS A 191 -19.09 -16.43 -9.19
N VAL A 192 -19.85 -15.44 -9.64
CA VAL A 192 -21.08 -14.99 -8.95
C VAL A 192 -22.13 -16.08 -8.99
N ALA A 193 -22.37 -16.71 -10.16
CA ALA A 193 -23.33 -17.80 -10.29
C ALA A 193 -22.98 -19.01 -9.42
N GLU A 194 -21.70 -19.30 -9.23
CA GLU A 194 -21.20 -20.39 -8.39
C GLU A 194 -21.03 -19.96 -6.91
N ASN A 195 -21.40 -18.74 -6.55
CA ASN A 195 -21.21 -18.13 -5.23
C ASN A 195 -19.73 -18.19 -4.75
N SER A 196 -18.80 -18.14 -5.69
CA SER A 196 -17.33 -18.23 -5.49
C SER A 196 -16.59 -16.92 -5.75
N GLN A 197 -17.31 -15.77 -5.82
CA GLN A 197 -16.70 -14.47 -6.02
C GLN A 197 -15.79 -14.09 -4.87
N ASP A 198 -14.62 -13.56 -5.22
CA ASP A 198 -13.60 -13.15 -4.26
C ASP A 198 -13.08 -11.75 -4.60
N TYR A 199 -13.42 -10.78 -3.76
CA TYR A 199 -12.93 -9.40 -3.87
C TYR A 199 -11.72 -9.11 -2.96
N GLN A 200 -11.05 -10.14 -2.47
CA GLN A 200 -9.88 -10.00 -1.58
C GLN A 200 -8.56 -10.36 -2.27
N HIS A 201 -8.60 -11.03 -3.42
CA HIS A 201 -7.41 -11.49 -4.14
C HIS A 201 -7.41 -11.04 -5.60
N GLY A 202 -6.20 -10.92 -6.15
CA GLY A 202 -6.00 -10.56 -7.55
C GLY A 202 -6.57 -9.18 -7.90
N ILE A 203 -6.93 -9.00 -9.15
CA ILE A 203 -7.44 -7.72 -9.67
C ILE A 203 -8.81 -7.34 -9.10
N PHE A 204 -9.60 -8.32 -8.64
CA PHE A 204 -10.92 -8.07 -8.07
C PHE A 204 -10.89 -7.25 -6.77
N GLN A 205 -9.74 -7.19 -6.07
CA GLN A 205 -9.58 -6.29 -4.94
C GLN A 205 -9.33 -4.82 -5.32
N SER A 206 -9.19 -4.52 -6.63
CA SER A 206 -9.02 -3.15 -7.12
C SER A 206 -10.21 -2.27 -6.78
N ILE A 207 -9.93 -0.99 -6.53
CA ILE A 207 -10.95 0.03 -6.37
C ILE A 207 -11.72 0.13 -7.69
N GLY A 208 -13.05 -0.01 -7.61
CA GLY A 208 -13.96 0.01 -8.75
C GLY A 208 -14.82 -1.25 -8.87
N PHE A 209 -14.25 -2.44 -8.73
CA PHE A 209 -15.04 -3.68 -8.93
C PHE A 209 -16.08 -3.92 -7.86
N LYS A 210 -15.68 -3.93 -6.60
CA LYS A 210 -16.59 -4.22 -5.49
C LYS A 210 -17.60 -3.11 -5.24
N GLU A 211 -17.25 -1.87 -5.54
CA GLU A 211 -18.13 -0.71 -5.41
C GLU A 211 -19.32 -0.77 -6.38
N PHE A 212 -19.13 -1.42 -7.55
CA PHE A 212 -20.17 -1.62 -8.56
C PHE A 212 -20.77 -3.04 -8.57
N HIS A 213 -20.41 -3.89 -7.62
CA HIS A 213 -20.89 -5.27 -7.60
C HIS A 213 -22.41 -5.38 -7.69
N GLU A 214 -23.14 -4.70 -6.80
CA GLU A 214 -24.61 -4.74 -6.78
C GLU A 214 -25.21 -4.25 -8.10
N TYR A 215 -24.66 -3.22 -8.71
CA TYR A 215 -25.08 -2.72 -10.01
C TYR A 215 -24.88 -3.78 -11.10
N LEU A 216 -23.67 -4.35 -11.20
CA LEU A 216 -23.31 -5.30 -12.26
C LEU A 216 -24.14 -6.60 -12.21
N ILE A 217 -24.42 -7.15 -11.03
CA ILE A 217 -25.17 -8.41 -10.90
C ILE A 217 -26.68 -8.25 -11.11
N THR A 218 -27.21 -7.03 -10.98
CA THR A 218 -28.64 -6.73 -11.11
C THR A 218 -28.97 -6.01 -12.42
N GLU A 219 -27.97 -5.64 -13.21
CA GLU A 219 -28.17 -4.96 -14.50
C GLU A 219 -29.05 -5.80 -15.43
N GLY A 220 -30.10 -5.18 -15.98
CA GLY A 220 -31.08 -5.86 -16.82
C GLY A 220 -32.07 -6.75 -16.08
N LYS A 221 -31.98 -6.91 -14.75
CA LYS A 221 -32.85 -7.72 -13.90
C LYS A 221 -33.72 -6.90 -12.93
N CYS A 222 -33.52 -5.59 -12.89
CA CYS A 222 -34.24 -4.68 -12.00
C CYS A 222 -34.87 -3.52 -12.79
N THR A 223 -35.70 -2.71 -12.11
CA THR A 223 -36.29 -1.52 -12.75
C THR A 223 -35.23 -0.47 -13.07
N PRO A 224 -35.47 0.40 -14.07
CA PRO A 224 -34.54 1.48 -14.39
C PRO A 224 -34.22 2.40 -13.20
N GLU A 225 -35.22 2.64 -12.34
CA GLU A 225 -35.05 3.45 -11.12
C GLU A 225 -34.08 2.80 -10.15
N THR A 226 -34.25 1.48 -9.91
CA THR A 226 -33.34 0.70 -9.04
C THR A 226 -31.94 0.64 -9.63
N SER A 227 -31.82 0.40 -10.93
CA SER A 227 -30.54 0.39 -11.63
C SER A 227 -29.79 1.73 -11.46
N ASN A 228 -30.49 2.86 -11.66
CA ASN A 228 -29.93 4.19 -11.48
C ASN A 228 -29.51 4.48 -10.03
N GLN A 229 -30.28 3.99 -9.05
CA GLN A 229 -29.90 4.13 -7.63
C GLN A 229 -28.63 3.34 -7.30
N LEU A 230 -28.52 2.10 -7.77
CA LEU A 230 -27.33 1.26 -7.58
C LEU A 230 -26.10 1.85 -8.27
N LEU A 231 -26.26 2.39 -9.48
CA LEU A 231 -25.20 3.09 -10.18
C LEU A 231 -24.70 4.31 -9.40
N LYS A 232 -25.60 5.17 -8.93
CA LYS A 232 -25.23 6.32 -8.10
C LYS A 232 -24.50 5.90 -6.82
N LYS A 233 -25.00 4.85 -6.13
CA LYS A 233 -24.37 4.28 -4.95
C LYS A 233 -22.94 3.80 -5.24
N GLY A 234 -22.72 3.13 -6.37
CA GLY A 234 -21.42 2.68 -6.83
C GLY A 234 -20.44 3.84 -7.08
N ILE A 235 -20.91 4.88 -7.77
CA ILE A 235 -20.11 6.09 -8.05
C ILE A 235 -19.68 6.79 -6.75
N GLU A 236 -20.62 7.01 -5.82
CA GLU A 236 -20.33 7.63 -4.54
C GLU A 236 -19.36 6.78 -3.71
N ALA A 237 -19.55 5.47 -3.69
CA ALA A 237 -18.64 4.55 -3.02
C ALA A 237 -17.24 4.62 -3.63
N LEU A 238 -17.12 4.65 -4.96
CA LEU A 238 -15.86 4.77 -5.68
C LEU A 238 -15.12 6.08 -5.31
N LYS A 239 -15.82 7.21 -5.34
CA LYS A 239 -15.27 8.52 -4.93
C LYS A 239 -14.75 8.48 -3.49
N GLN A 240 -15.54 7.97 -2.56
CA GLN A 240 -15.14 7.88 -1.16
C GLN A 240 -13.95 6.96 -0.91
N VAL A 241 -13.90 5.81 -1.57
CA VAL A 241 -12.79 4.84 -1.42
C VAL A 241 -11.51 5.41 -2.01
N THR A 242 -11.59 6.09 -3.16
CA THR A 242 -10.44 6.74 -3.81
C THR A 242 -9.84 7.83 -2.92
N LYS A 243 -10.66 8.72 -2.34
CA LYS A 243 -10.21 9.74 -1.39
C LYS A 243 -9.59 9.14 -0.14
N ARG A 244 -10.20 8.09 0.44
CA ARG A 244 -9.61 7.37 1.59
C ARG A 244 -8.27 6.75 1.26
N TYR A 245 -8.14 6.19 0.06
CA TYR A 245 -6.87 5.62 -0.40
C TYR A 245 -5.79 6.70 -0.53
N ALA A 246 -6.08 7.82 -1.17
CA ALA A 246 -5.14 8.94 -1.31
C ALA A 246 -4.64 9.45 0.05
N ARG A 247 -5.56 9.65 1.03
CA ARG A 247 -5.19 10.05 2.40
C ARG A 247 -4.30 9.01 3.08
N LYS A 248 -4.54 7.72 2.84
CA LYS A 248 -3.71 6.63 3.36
C LYS A 248 -2.31 6.67 2.75
N GLN A 249 -2.19 6.93 1.44
CA GLN A 249 -0.90 7.04 0.77
C GLN A 249 -0.12 8.27 1.25
N ASN A 250 -0.76 9.43 1.41
CA ASN A 250 -0.12 10.62 1.98
C ASN A 250 0.38 10.37 3.41
N ARG A 251 -0.41 9.69 4.24
CA ARG A 251 0.02 9.27 5.58
C ARG A 251 1.21 8.31 5.53
N TRP A 252 1.25 7.42 4.53
CA TRP A 252 2.38 6.50 4.32
C TRP A 252 3.66 7.27 4.04
N VAL A 253 3.65 8.24 3.12
CA VAL A 253 4.82 9.09 2.83
C VAL A 253 5.28 9.80 4.10
N LYS A 254 4.36 10.45 4.83
CA LYS A 254 4.70 11.16 6.06
C LYS A 254 5.33 10.26 7.12
N ASN A 255 4.77 9.08 7.38
CA ASN A 255 5.19 8.21 8.47
C ASN A 255 6.34 7.26 8.11
N ARG A 256 6.44 6.84 6.85
CA ARG A 256 7.36 5.79 6.45
C ARG A 256 8.56 6.30 5.64
N PHE A 257 8.43 7.47 5.00
CA PHE A 257 9.51 8.08 4.24
C PHE A 257 10.08 9.29 4.98
N LEU A 258 9.25 10.27 5.34
CA LEU A 258 9.71 11.51 5.98
C LEU A 258 10.08 11.31 7.45
N ASN A 259 9.24 10.63 8.23
CA ASN A 259 9.46 10.33 9.66
C ASN A 259 10.05 8.94 9.91
N ARG A 260 10.77 8.38 8.93
CA ARG A 260 11.38 7.06 9.10
C ARG A 260 12.47 7.13 10.17
N PRO A 261 12.36 6.32 11.24
CA PRO A 261 13.43 6.26 12.24
C PRO A 261 14.64 5.49 11.70
N GLY A 262 15.84 5.90 12.11
CA GLY A 262 17.10 5.27 11.73
C GLY A 262 17.89 6.08 10.70
N PRO A 263 19.08 5.60 10.31
CA PRO A 263 20.00 6.35 9.47
C PRO A 263 19.65 6.32 7.97
N SER A 264 18.88 5.34 7.53
CA SER A 264 18.58 5.10 6.10
C SER A 264 17.35 5.88 5.63
N VAL A 265 17.42 7.21 5.70
CA VAL A 265 16.35 8.12 5.26
C VAL A 265 16.80 8.87 4.01
N PRO A 266 16.25 8.56 2.83
CA PRO A 266 16.59 9.27 1.60
C PRO A 266 15.96 10.68 1.62
N PRO A 267 16.55 11.65 0.89
CA PRO A 267 15.95 12.96 0.73
C PRO A 267 14.63 12.86 -0.06
N VAL A 268 13.60 13.51 0.45
CA VAL A 268 12.29 13.64 -0.22
C VAL A 268 12.03 15.11 -0.50
N TYR A 269 11.87 15.45 -1.76
CA TYR A 269 11.60 16.83 -2.20
C TYR A 269 10.11 16.98 -2.49
N GLY A 270 9.46 17.93 -1.82
CA GLY A 270 8.05 18.25 -2.03
C GLY A 270 7.86 19.14 -3.23
N LEU A 271 6.92 18.79 -4.12
CA LEU A 271 6.51 19.61 -5.25
C LEU A 271 5.01 19.89 -5.10
N GLU A 272 4.69 21.18 -4.98
CA GLU A 272 3.33 21.63 -4.72
C GLU A 272 2.51 21.66 -6.01
N VAL A 273 1.39 20.92 -6.03
CA VAL A 273 0.53 20.78 -7.22
C VAL A 273 -0.90 21.26 -6.99
N SER A 274 -1.16 22.05 -5.96
CA SER A 274 -2.53 22.55 -5.70
C SER A 274 -3.03 23.47 -6.82
N ASP A 275 -2.16 24.27 -7.41
CA ASP A 275 -2.47 25.12 -8.56
C ASP A 275 -1.82 24.60 -9.84
N ILE A 276 -2.61 23.96 -10.72
CA ILE A 276 -2.10 23.44 -12.01
C ILE A 276 -1.65 24.55 -12.95
N ALA A 277 -2.19 25.77 -12.84
CA ALA A 277 -1.77 26.85 -13.69
C ALA A 277 -0.31 27.25 -13.45
N LYS A 278 0.21 26.96 -12.26
CA LYS A 278 1.60 27.18 -11.87
C LYS A 278 2.49 25.94 -12.03
N TRP A 279 2.08 24.99 -12.85
CA TRP A 279 2.83 23.73 -13.02
C TRP A 279 4.29 23.95 -13.40
N GLU A 280 4.55 24.85 -14.33
CA GLU A 280 5.91 25.17 -14.78
C GLU A 280 6.77 25.63 -13.59
N GLU A 281 6.33 26.66 -12.90
CA GLU A 281 7.05 27.31 -11.80
C GLU A 281 7.13 26.45 -10.53
N SER A 282 6.02 25.78 -10.17
CA SER A 282 5.94 25.08 -8.88
C SER A 282 6.37 23.62 -8.95
N VAL A 283 6.42 23.02 -10.15
CA VAL A 283 6.69 21.59 -10.31
C VAL A 283 7.83 21.34 -11.27
N LEU A 284 7.73 21.82 -12.53
CA LEU A 284 8.66 21.43 -13.58
C LEU A 284 10.07 22.00 -13.35
N GLU A 285 10.17 23.30 -13.14
CA GLU A 285 11.47 23.96 -12.92
C GLU A 285 12.17 23.42 -11.64
N PRO A 286 11.50 23.35 -10.47
CA PRO A 286 12.11 22.76 -9.28
C PRO A 286 12.49 21.29 -9.45
N ALA A 287 11.63 20.49 -10.10
CA ALA A 287 11.94 19.09 -10.35
C ALA A 287 13.16 18.91 -11.25
N PHE A 288 13.26 19.75 -12.29
CA PHE A 288 14.40 19.73 -13.21
C PHE A 288 15.70 20.11 -12.50
N GLU A 289 15.70 21.18 -11.70
CA GLU A 289 16.87 21.60 -10.91
C GLU A 289 17.30 20.49 -9.95
N ILE A 290 16.35 19.90 -9.20
CA ILE A 290 16.65 18.83 -8.24
C ILE A 290 17.27 17.62 -8.95
N VAL A 291 16.67 17.17 -10.06
CA VAL A 291 17.16 16.00 -10.80
C VAL A 291 18.51 16.27 -11.44
N GLN A 292 18.71 17.46 -12.01
CA GLN A 292 19.98 17.84 -12.61
C GLN A 292 21.10 17.89 -11.56
N SER A 293 20.87 18.52 -10.43
CA SER A 293 21.82 18.55 -9.31
C SER A 293 22.14 17.14 -8.81
N PHE A 294 21.12 16.30 -8.67
CA PHE A 294 21.27 14.91 -8.26
C PHE A 294 22.17 14.12 -9.23
N ILE A 295 21.95 14.24 -10.55
CA ILE A 295 22.74 13.55 -11.57
C ILE A 295 24.20 14.03 -11.56
N GLN A 296 24.42 15.31 -11.32
CA GLN A 296 25.77 15.90 -11.22
C GLN A 296 26.46 15.61 -9.89
N GLY A 297 25.81 14.96 -8.95
CA GLY A 297 26.33 14.72 -7.59
C GLY A 297 26.38 15.97 -6.72
N HIS A 298 25.66 17.01 -7.09
CA HIS A 298 25.57 18.25 -6.33
C HIS A 298 24.36 18.22 -5.37
N LYS A 299 24.42 19.07 -4.35
CA LYS A 299 23.27 19.27 -3.48
C LYS A 299 22.27 20.22 -4.16
N PRO A 300 21.00 19.83 -4.34
CA PRO A 300 19.99 20.72 -4.89
C PRO A 300 19.81 22.00 -4.06
N ALA A 301 19.42 23.09 -4.70
CA ALA A 301 19.06 24.34 -4.03
C ALA A 301 17.82 24.17 -3.16
N ALA A 302 16.86 23.37 -3.63
CA ALA A 302 15.67 22.98 -2.86
C ALA A 302 16.06 22.13 -1.64
N ALA A 303 15.50 22.45 -0.48
CA ALA A 303 15.70 21.66 0.73
C ALA A 303 14.74 20.47 0.76
N PRO A 304 15.18 19.27 1.18
CA PRO A 304 14.27 18.16 1.44
C PRO A 304 13.22 18.50 2.49
N VAL A 305 12.02 17.96 2.32
CA VAL A 305 10.92 18.15 3.27
C VAL A 305 11.30 17.59 4.63
N LYS A 306 11.15 18.41 5.66
CA LYS A 306 11.27 18.01 7.07
C LYS A 306 9.93 18.23 7.74
N LEU A 307 9.36 17.18 8.31
CA LEU A 307 8.18 17.34 9.17
C LEU A 307 8.63 17.70 10.59
N PRO A 308 7.88 18.57 11.29
CA PRO A 308 8.11 18.79 12.72
C PRO A 308 7.97 17.45 13.45
N CYS A 309 8.96 17.12 14.27
CA CYS A 309 8.97 15.89 15.07
C CYS A 309 7.77 15.95 16.04
N SER A 310 6.77 15.12 15.84
CA SER A 310 5.70 14.96 16.81
C SER A 310 6.16 13.94 17.85
N GLU A 311 6.38 14.37 19.08
CA GLU A 311 6.78 13.52 20.21
C GLU A 311 5.71 12.49 20.62
N THR A 312 4.55 12.53 20.00
CA THR A 312 3.44 11.60 20.27
C THR A 312 3.42 10.43 19.29
N GLU A 313 4.43 9.56 19.37
CA GLU A 313 4.29 8.23 18.78
C GLU A 313 3.30 7.42 19.62
N ASN A 314 2.16 7.09 19.03
CA ASN A 314 1.25 6.09 19.58
C ASN A 314 1.98 4.73 19.53
N LYS A 315 2.66 4.38 20.61
CA LYS A 315 3.35 3.09 20.72
C LYS A 315 2.31 2.00 20.54
N ARG A 316 2.58 1.06 19.64
CA ARG A 316 1.75 -0.14 19.46
C ARG A 316 2.04 -1.13 20.57
N SER A 317 1.71 -0.76 21.80
CA SER A 317 1.72 -1.64 22.94
C SER A 317 0.54 -2.61 22.86
N TYR A 318 0.74 -3.77 23.45
CA TYR A 318 -0.26 -4.83 23.51
C TYR A 318 -0.83 -4.86 24.91
N HIS A 319 -2.15 -4.74 25.02
CA HIS A 319 -2.88 -4.79 26.27
C HIS A 319 -3.99 -5.83 26.19
N ILE A 320 -4.22 -6.53 27.30
CA ILE A 320 -5.38 -7.41 27.46
C ILE A 320 -6.30 -6.74 28.47
N CYS A 321 -7.56 -6.64 28.15
CA CYS A 321 -8.56 -6.12 29.06
C CYS A 321 -9.02 -7.24 30.00
N ASP A 322 -8.62 -7.20 31.28
CA ASP A 322 -8.95 -8.22 32.26
C ASP A 322 -10.47 -8.50 32.40
N PRO A 323 -11.38 -7.48 32.30
CA PRO A 323 -12.80 -7.74 32.42
C PRO A 323 -13.44 -8.47 31.23
N CYS A 324 -12.85 -8.44 30.02
CA CYS A 324 -13.47 -8.99 28.82
C CYS A 324 -12.52 -9.75 27.90
N ASP A 325 -11.27 -10.01 28.32
CA ASP A 325 -10.21 -10.71 27.58
C ASP A 325 -9.93 -10.13 26.18
N ARG A 326 -10.35 -8.87 25.95
CA ARG A 326 -10.17 -8.24 24.66
C ARG A 326 -8.75 -7.75 24.48
N ILE A 327 -8.18 -8.07 23.35
CA ILE A 327 -6.87 -7.58 22.93
C ILE A 327 -7.01 -6.16 22.37
N ILE A 328 -6.26 -5.21 22.93
CA ILE A 328 -6.21 -3.82 22.53
C ILE A 328 -4.77 -3.49 22.14
N ILE A 329 -4.60 -2.93 20.95
CA ILE A 329 -3.28 -2.60 20.40
C ILE A 329 -3.16 -1.09 20.28
N GLY A 330 -2.26 -0.51 21.06
CA GLY A 330 -1.98 0.92 21.14
C GLY A 330 -2.35 1.54 22.47
N ASP A 331 -1.44 2.35 23.02
CA ASP A 331 -1.64 3.00 24.33
C ASP A 331 -2.83 3.97 24.33
N ARG A 332 -3.08 4.61 23.20
CA ARG A 332 -4.20 5.55 23.04
C ARG A 332 -5.55 4.83 23.04
N GLU A 333 -5.62 3.70 22.35
CA GLU A 333 -6.78 2.82 22.31
C GLU A 333 -7.03 2.21 23.69
N TRP A 334 -5.97 1.79 24.37
CA TRP A 334 -6.03 1.29 25.74
C TRP A 334 -6.58 2.33 26.71
N ALA A 335 -6.08 3.56 26.68
CA ALA A 335 -6.57 4.64 27.54
C ALA A 335 -8.07 4.94 27.31
N GLY A 336 -8.55 4.86 26.08
CA GLY A 336 -9.96 5.02 25.75
C GLY A 336 -10.86 3.89 26.27
N GLU A 337 -10.41 2.63 26.14
CA GLU A 337 -11.16 1.45 26.62
C GLU A 337 -11.13 1.33 28.14
N ALA A 338 -10.02 1.63 28.79
CA ALA A 338 -9.92 1.65 30.25
C ALA A 338 -10.92 2.62 30.85
N SER A 339 -11.12 3.79 30.26
CA SER A 339 -12.15 4.76 30.67
C SER A 339 -13.57 4.21 30.50
N CYS A 340 -13.84 3.40 29.48
CA CYS A 340 -15.15 2.78 29.26
C CYS A 340 -15.51 1.73 30.32
N HIS A 341 -14.54 0.96 30.81
CA HIS A 341 -14.79 -0.06 31.83
C HIS A 341 -14.94 0.50 33.23
N VAL A 342 -14.24 1.58 33.56
CA VAL A 342 -14.39 2.27 34.88
C VAL A 342 -15.79 2.89 35.03
N MET A 343 -16.43 3.31 33.95
CA MET A 343 -17.82 3.82 33.98
C MET A 343 -18.89 2.73 33.96
N ARG A 344 -18.53 1.46 33.78
CA ARG A 344 -19.45 0.32 33.72
C ARG A 344 -19.38 -0.62 34.92
N THR A 345 -19.04 -0.16 36.11
CA THR A 345 -19.30 -0.95 37.32
C THR A 345 -20.82 -1.01 37.55
N PRO A 346 -21.44 -2.19 37.46
CA PRO A 346 -22.88 -2.29 37.66
C PRO A 346 -23.20 -2.18 39.15
N LYS A 347 -23.86 -1.12 39.53
CA LYS A 347 -24.83 -1.22 40.63
C LYS A 347 -26.12 -1.74 40.01
N HIS A 348 -26.43 -3.00 40.34
CA HIS A 348 -27.73 -3.69 40.24
C HIS A 348 -28.16 -4.39 38.92
N SER A 349 -28.31 -5.70 39.12
CA SER A 349 -29.40 -6.61 38.72
C SER A 349 -29.80 -6.75 37.25
N TYR A 350 -29.64 -8.01 36.78
CA TYR A 350 -30.47 -8.76 35.84
C TYR A 350 -31.18 -8.01 34.70
N GLY A 351 -30.74 -8.34 33.46
CA GLY A 351 -31.66 -8.38 32.32
C GLY A 351 -31.72 -7.14 31.45
N GLU A 352 -30.60 -6.71 30.85
CA GLU A 352 -30.66 -5.99 29.57
C GLU A 352 -29.50 -6.40 28.68
N VAL A 353 -29.90 -6.98 27.55
CA VAL A 353 -29.00 -7.28 26.42
C VAL A 353 -28.39 -5.97 25.98
N CYS A 354 -27.08 -5.80 26.20
CA CYS A 354 -26.32 -4.69 25.65
C CYS A 354 -26.45 -4.73 24.12
N LYS A 355 -27.24 -3.82 23.56
CA LYS A 355 -27.12 -3.44 22.15
C LYS A 355 -25.76 -2.81 21.98
N VAL A 356 -24.81 -3.61 21.53
CA VAL A 356 -23.52 -3.14 21.03
C VAL A 356 -23.83 -2.25 19.84
N LYS A 357 -23.67 -0.93 20.00
CA LYS A 357 -23.45 -0.09 18.83
C LYS A 357 -22.23 -0.69 18.14
N GLU A 358 -22.43 -1.20 16.94
CA GLU A 358 -21.36 -1.63 16.06
C GLU A 358 -20.38 -0.47 15.87
N LEU A 359 -19.36 -0.43 16.72
CA LEU A 359 -18.14 0.27 16.42
C LEU A 359 -17.52 -0.53 15.28
N ARG A 360 -17.57 0.06 14.08
CA ARG A 360 -16.92 -0.49 12.89
C ARG A 360 -15.53 -0.97 13.29
N PRO A 361 -15.14 -2.20 12.95
CA PRO A 361 -13.80 -2.70 13.27
C PRO A 361 -12.77 -1.72 12.72
N PRO A 362 -11.66 -1.48 13.43
CA PRO A 362 -10.58 -0.66 12.93
C PRO A 362 -10.17 -1.22 11.58
N GLY A 363 -10.24 -0.36 10.56
CA GLY A 363 -10.25 -0.71 9.16
C GLY A 363 -9.30 -1.83 8.80
N ASN A 364 -9.85 -2.89 8.26
CA ASN A 364 -9.12 -3.92 7.57
C ASN A 364 -8.06 -3.25 6.69
N ASN A 365 -6.79 -3.57 6.95
CA ASN A 365 -5.69 -3.22 6.05
C ASN A 365 -5.85 -4.01 4.74
N TYR A 366 -6.88 -3.68 3.97
CA TYR A 366 -7.00 -4.16 2.61
C TYR A 366 -5.89 -3.49 1.82
N HIS A 367 -4.91 -4.28 1.43
CA HIS A 367 -4.00 -3.90 0.37
C HIS A 367 -4.82 -3.91 -0.93
N TYR A 368 -5.45 -2.78 -1.21
CA TYR A 368 -6.04 -2.58 -2.51
C TYR A 368 -4.90 -2.50 -3.51
N LEU A 369 -4.87 -3.44 -4.43
CA LEU A 369 -4.25 -3.22 -5.72
C LEU A 369 -5.18 -2.26 -6.48
N ALA A 370 -5.20 -0.99 -6.07
CA ALA A 370 -5.58 0.00 -7.04
C ALA A 370 -4.67 -0.24 -8.25
N ARG A 371 -5.20 -0.07 -9.42
CA ARG A 371 -4.45 -0.02 -10.68
C ARG A 371 -3.52 1.20 -10.62
N CYS A 372 -2.60 1.20 -9.67
CA CYS A 372 -1.46 2.09 -9.65
C CYS A 372 -0.47 1.40 -10.57
N GLU A 373 -0.50 1.80 -11.82
CA GLU A 373 0.54 1.48 -12.78
C GLU A 373 1.84 1.98 -12.17
N HIS A 374 2.61 1.07 -11.59
CA HIS A 374 3.98 1.36 -11.24
C HIS A 374 4.77 1.29 -12.53
N VAL A 375 5.03 2.46 -13.08
CA VAL A 375 5.80 2.59 -14.29
C VAL A 375 7.25 2.76 -13.90
N VAL A 376 8.11 1.90 -14.40
CA VAL A 376 9.55 2.13 -14.41
C VAL A 376 9.86 2.77 -15.75
N LEU A 377 10.37 4.01 -15.72
CA LEU A 377 10.78 4.75 -16.90
C LEU A 377 12.30 4.66 -17.05
N GLU A 378 12.75 4.70 -18.27
CA GLU A 378 14.17 4.72 -18.65
C GLU A 378 14.50 6.10 -19.23
N GLY A 379 15.42 6.82 -18.59
CA GLY A 379 15.89 8.13 -19.02
C GLY A 379 17.36 8.08 -19.47
N ASP A 380 17.71 8.85 -20.48
CA ASP A 380 19.10 9.07 -20.87
C ASP A 380 19.74 10.10 -19.93
N PRO A 381 21.01 9.90 -19.51
CA PRO A 381 21.75 10.93 -18.83
C PRO A 381 21.90 12.15 -19.77
N PRO A 382 21.84 13.38 -19.26
CA PRO A 382 22.10 14.57 -20.06
C PRO A 382 23.49 14.45 -20.67
N GLY A 383 23.57 14.58 -21.99
CA GLY A 383 24.85 14.65 -22.69
C GLY A 383 25.69 15.80 -22.15
N PRO A 384 27.03 15.71 -22.24
CA PRO A 384 27.89 16.78 -21.77
C PRO A 384 27.49 18.08 -22.46
N THR A 385 27.14 19.09 -21.66
CA THR A 385 26.90 20.45 -22.11
C THR A 385 28.14 20.94 -22.84
N LYS A 386 28.07 21.10 -24.15
CA LYS A 386 29.08 21.83 -24.90
C LYS A 386 29.06 23.24 -24.35
N LEU A 387 30.03 23.57 -23.55
CA LEU A 387 30.44 24.97 -23.27
C LEU A 387 30.78 25.56 -24.64
N SER A 388 29.98 26.46 -25.13
CA SER A 388 30.33 27.31 -26.26
C SER A 388 31.45 28.26 -25.79
N ASP A 389 32.66 27.93 -26.15
CA ASP A 389 33.78 28.86 -26.13
C ASP A 389 33.54 29.90 -27.23
N ASP A 390 32.85 30.97 -26.89
CA ASP A 390 32.82 32.20 -27.65
C ASP A 390 33.34 33.36 -26.77
N CYS A 391 34.65 33.39 -26.62
CA CYS A 391 35.36 34.56 -26.24
C CYS A 391 36.40 34.83 -27.33
N SER A 392 36.02 35.62 -28.32
CA SER A 392 36.97 36.31 -29.21
C SER A 392 37.34 37.64 -28.58
N PRO A 393 38.65 37.97 -28.47
CA PRO A 393 39.11 39.29 -27.99
C PRO A 393 39.17 40.25 -29.17
N SER A 394 38.66 41.43 -28.95
CA SER A 394 39.10 42.68 -29.64
C SER A 394 38.79 43.89 -28.76
#